data_743a65101d8bd003afb975ddc6fbb648
#
_entry.id   743a65101d8bd003afb975ddc6fbb648
#
_cell.length_a   1.000
_cell.length_b   1.000
_cell.length_c   1.000
_cell.angle_alpha   90.00
_cell.angle_beta   90.00
_cell.angle_gamma   90.00
#
_symmetry.space_group_name_H-M   'P 1'
#
loop_
_entity.id
_entity.type
_entity.pdbx_description
1 polymer ?
#
loop_
_entity_poly.entity_id
_entity_poly.type
_entity_poly.pdbx_seq_one_letter_code
_entity_poly.pdbx_strand_id
1 'polypeptide(L)'
;FLYRVPYEKTPEVYAACDILLKTSLLESFSYPPLEMMASGGYVVAVPNGGNLEYLKDGENCILYPQGNLAEAKAAIERILTDAELRKKLDTGAEETVKERNWKRIEPQILEQYLGK
;
A
#
# COMPACT_ATOMS: atom_id res chain seq x y z
N PHE A 1 -17.62 -10.23 6.90
CA PHE A 1 -17.05 -9.37 7.93
C PHE A 1 -16.07 -10.19 8.79
N LEU A 2 -14.79 -9.80 8.80
CA LEU A 2 -13.78 -10.44 9.63
C LEU A 2 -13.54 -9.59 10.89
N TYR A 3 -13.56 -10.22 12.05
CA TYR A 3 -13.39 -9.54 13.33
C TYR A 3 -12.32 -10.26 14.17
N ARG A 4 -11.39 -9.47 14.74
CA ARG A 4 -10.30 -10.01 15.58
C ARG A 4 -9.48 -11.11 14.90
N VAL A 5 -9.09 -10.89 13.65
CA VAL A 5 -8.20 -11.80 12.95
C VAL A 5 -6.84 -11.84 13.66
N PRO A 6 -6.32 -13.01 14.04
CA PRO A 6 -4.97 -13.13 14.60
C PRO A 6 -3.93 -12.56 13.63
N TYR A 7 -2.90 -11.92 14.17
CA TYR A 7 -1.85 -11.28 13.35
C TYR A 7 -1.21 -12.26 12.34
N GLU A 8 -0.98 -13.49 12.77
CA GLU A 8 -0.38 -14.55 11.94
C GLU A 8 -1.25 -14.93 10.73
N LYS A 9 -2.55 -14.63 10.79
CA LYS A 9 -3.52 -14.91 9.72
C LYS A 9 -3.72 -13.72 8.77
N THR A 10 -3.17 -12.56 9.08
CA THR A 10 -3.30 -11.35 8.26
C THR A 10 -2.83 -11.56 6.81
N PRO A 11 -1.69 -12.23 6.54
CA PRO A 11 -1.27 -12.50 5.15
C PRO A 11 -2.30 -13.28 4.33
N GLU A 12 -3.01 -14.23 4.95
CA GLU A 12 -4.06 -15.00 4.27
C GLU A 12 -5.24 -14.11 3.88
N VAL A 13 -5.59 -13.15 4.72
CA VAL A 13 -6.67 -12.18 4.45
C VAL A 13 -6.30 -11.29 3.26
N TYR A 14 -5.08 -10.74 3.25
CA TYR A 14 -4.62 -9.93 2.12
C TYR A 14 -4.56 -10.74 0.83
N ALA A 15 -4.05 -11.95 0.88
CA ALA A 15 -3.95 -12.83 -0.29
C ALA A 15 -5.33 -13.21 -0.87
N ALA A 16 -6.38 -13.19 -0.06
CA ALA A 16 -7.75 -13.44 -0.48
C ALA A 16 -8.45 -12.23 -1.10
N CYS A 17 -7.81 -11.05 -1.07
CA CYS A 17 -8.36 -9.78 -1.56
C CYS A 17 -7.58 -9.28 -2.77
N ASP A 18 -8.25 -8.55 -3.67
CA ASP A 18 -7.63 -7.96 -4.84
C ASP A 18 -7.26 -6.49 -4.63
N ILE A 19 -8.08 -5.76 -3.89
CA ILE A 19 -7.92 -4.32 -3.68
C ILE A 19 -8.09 -3.97 -2.21
N LEU A 20 -7.17 -3.17 -1.68
CA LEU A 20 -7.29 -2.48 -0.41
C LEU A 20 -7.84 -1.07 -0.65
N LEU A 21 -9.01 -0.78 -0.11
CA LEU A 21 -9.53 0.58 -0.04
C LEU A 21 -9.24 1.17 1.35
N LYS A 22 -8.34 2.15 1.40
CA LYS A 22 -7.91 2.80 2.63
C LYS A 22 -8.50 4.19 2.74
N THR A 23 -9.28 4.44 3.79
CA THR A 23 -10.02 5.69 4.00
C THR A 23 -9.48 6.55 5.15
N SER A 24 -8.42 6.12 5.81
CA SER A 24 -7.85 6.81 6.96
C SER A 24 -7.26 8.16 6.61
N LEU A 25 -7.58 9.17 7.43
CA LEU A 25 -7.14 10.55 7.25
C LEU A 25 -5.84 10.83 7.99
N LEU A 26 -5.60 10.12 9.09
CA LEU A 26 -4.43 10.30 9.94
C LEU A 26 -3.80 8.94 10.24
N GLU A 27 -2.53 8.83 9.89
CA GLU A 27 -1.71 7.64 10.11
C GLU A 27 -0.28 8.07 10.42
N SER A 28 0.41 7.31 11.28
CA SER A 28 1.84 7.54 11.52
C SER A 28 2.71 7.07 10.35
N PHE A 29 2.47 5.85 9.86
CA PHE A 29 3.17 5.29 8.70
C PHE A 29 2.24 4.54 7.75
N SER A 30 1.24 3.84 8.30
CA SER A 30 0.24 3.07 7.55
C SER A 30 0.80 1.81 6.88
N TYR A 31 0.94 0.73 7.65
CA TYR A 31 1.41 -0.57 7.15
C TYR A 31 0.46 -1.29 6.17
N PRO A 32 -0.88 -1.21 6.28
CA PRO A 32 -1.77 -1.97 5.43
C PRO A 32 -1.53 -1.84 3.92
N PRO A 33 -1.25 -0.66 3.35
CA PRO A 33 -0.91 -0.57 1.94
C PRO A 33 0.34 -1.36 1.56
N LEU A 34 1.40 -1.33 2.37
CA LEU A 34 2.61 -2.12 2.12
C LEU A 34 2.34 -3.63 2.22
N GLU A 35 1.54 -4.03 3.19
CA GLU A 35 1.14 -5.43 3.35
C GLU A 35 0.32 -5.93 2.16
N MET A 36 -0.59 -5.10 1.65
CA MET A 36 -1.36 -5.41 0.43
C MET A 36 -0.46 -5.52 -0.80
N MET A 37 0.48 -4.59 -0.98
CA MET A 37 1.47 -4.64 -2.06
C MET A 37 2.32 -5.91 -1.99
N ALA A 38 2.78 -6.27 -0.80
CA ALA A 38 3.56 -7.51 -0.57
C ALA A 38 2.76 -8.77 -0.89
N SER A 39 1.44 -8.71 -0.78
CA SER A 39 0.52 -9.81 -1.09
C SER A 39 0.09 -9.86 -2.56
N GLY A 40 0.60 -8.93 -3.39
CA GLY A 40 0.29 -8.87 -4.82
C GLY A 40 -1.02 -8.14 -5.16
N GLY A 41 -1.63 -7.45 -4.21
CA GLY A 41 -2.88 -6.70 -4.44
C GLY A 41 -2.63 -5.23 -4.76
N TYR A 42 -3.71 -4.52 -5.04
CA TYR A 42 -3.71 -3.11 -5.41
C TYR A 42 -4.19 -2.23 -4.27
N VAL A 43 -3.73 -0.98 -4.25
CA VAL A 43 -4.07 -0.02 -3.21
C VAL A 43 -4.78 1.18 -3.80
N VAL A 44 -5.94 1.51 -3.23
CA VAL A 44 -6.68 2.77 -3.46
C VAL A 44 -6.80 3.47 -2.10
N ALA A 45 -6.24 4.66 -1.98
CA ALA A 45 -6.11 5.30 -0.68
C ALA A 45 -6.33 6.81 -0.71
N VAL A 46 -6.75 7.35 0.43
CA VAL A 46 -6.70 8.79 0.71
C VAL A 46 -5.26 9.16 1.09
N PRO A 47 -4.66 10.20 0.48
CA PRO A 47 -3.34 10.65 0.88
C PRO A 47 -3.34 11.21 2.31
N ASN A 48 -2.34 10.83 3.10
CA ASN A 48 -2.12 11.37 4.44
C ASN A 48 -0.62 11.43 4.75
N GLY A 49 -0.24 12.06 5.88
CA GLY A 49 1.16 12.26 6.21
C GLY A 49 1.95 10.95 6.38
N GLY A 50 1.30 9.89 6.83
CA GLY A 50 1.97 8.60 7.04
C GLY A 50 2.19 7.80 5.76
N ASN A 51 1.22 7.79 4.85
CA ASN A 51 1.29 6.96 3.66
C ASN A 51 1.99 7.63 2.46
N LEU A 52 2.01 8.96 2.38
CA LEU A 52 2.69 9.69 1.30
C LEU A 52 4.20 9.51 1.31
N GLU A 53 4.77 8.95 2.36
CA GLU A 53 6.18 8.62 2.41
C GLU A 53 6.58 7.58 1.34
N TYR A 54 5.65 6.69 0.98
CA TYR A 54 5.90 5.63 0.01
C TYR A 54 4.82 5.49 -1.07
N LEU A 55 3.59 6.00 -0.86
CA LEU A 55 2.54 5.96 -1.88
C LEU A 55 2.74 7.05 -2.93
N LYS A 56 2.73 6.65 -4.19
CA LYS A 56 2.89 7.54 -5.34
C LYS A 56 1.76 7.27 -6.33
N ASP A 57 0.89 8.26 -6.50
CA ASP A 57 -0.29 8.15 -7.35
C ASP A 57 0.07 7.80 -8.79
N GLY A 58 -0.59 6.77 -9.32
CA GLY A 58 -0.36 6.28 -10.69
C GLY A 58 0.91 5.46 -10.87
N GLU A 59 1.76 5.32 -9.85
CA GLU A 59 2.98 4.52 -9.90
C GLU A 59 2.86 3.20 -9.14
N ASN A 60 2.46 3.24 -7.86
CA ASN A 60 2.30 2.07 -7.03
C ASN A 60 0.91 1.94 -6.39
N CYS A 61 0.07 2.93 -6.55
CA CYS A 61 -1.30 2.98 -6.03
C CYS A 61 -2.14 3.98 -6.83
N ILE A 62 -3.42 4.08 -6.50
CA ILE A 62 -4.27 5.18 -6.91
C ILE A 62 -4.68 5.95 -5.67
N LEU A 63 -4.40 7.25 -5.63
CA LEU A 63 -4.85 8.14 -4.58
C LEU A 63 -6.15 8.84 -4.99
N TYR A 64 -7.03 9.09 -4.04
CA TYR A 64 -8.25 9.85 -4.27
C TYR A 64 -8.47 10.88 -3.15
N PRO A 65 -9.12 12.03 -3.45
CA PRO A 65 -9.34 13.07 -2.44
C PRO A 65 -10.26 12.60 -1.32
N GLN A 66 -9.98 13.05 -0.11
CA GLN A 66 -10.83 12.81 1.05
C GLN A 66 -12.31 13.10 0.74
N GLY A 67 -13.18 12.16 1.09
CA GLY A 67 -14.63 12.32 0.93
C GLY A 67 -15.16 12.20 -0.50
N ASN A 68 -14.29 12.04 -1.49
CA ASN A 68 -14.70 11.89 -2.88
C ASN A 68 -14.96 10.43 -3.25
N LEU A 69 -16.15 9.96 -2.94
CA LEU A 69 -16.57 8.57 -3.21
C LEU A 69 -16.62 8.27 -4.72
N ALA A 70 -16.94 9.25 -5.53
CA ALA A 70 -16.98 9.08 -6.99
C ALA A 70 -15.59 8.76 -7.55
N GLU A 71 -14.55 9.46 -7.09
CA GLU A 71 -13.18 9.17 -7.48
C GLU A 71 -12.63 7.86 -6.92
N ALA A 72 -13.00 7.51 -5.69
CA ALA A 72 -12.68 6.20 -5.13
C ALA A 72 -13.26 5.06 -5.99
N LYS A 73 -14.52 5.16 -6.37
CA LYS A 73 -15.19 4.22 -7.26
C LYS A 73 -14.50 4.15 -8.63
N ALA A 74 -14.22 5.30 -9.23
CA ALA A 74 -13.54 5.37 -10.53
C ALA A 74 -12.15 4.73 -10.47
N ALA A 75 -11.40 4.92 -9.39
CA ALA A 75 -10.09 4.29 -9.19
C ALA A 75 -10.20 2.76 -9.16
N ILE A 76 -11.16 2.23 -8.43
CA ILE A 76 -11.43 0.79 -8.38
C ILE A 76 -11.80 0.24 -9.76
N GLU A 77 -12.72 0.90 -10.46
CA GLU A 77 -13.14 0.50 -11.81
C GLU A 77 -11.98 0.51 -12.80
N ARG A 78 -11.10 1.50 -12.74
CA ARG A 78 -9.90 1.56 -13.57
C ARG A 78 -8.97 0.37 -13.32
N ILE A 79 -8.72 0.03 -12.07
CA ILE A 79 -7.89 -1.14 -11.72
C ILE A 79 -8.51 -2.41 -12.29
N LEU A 80 -9.83 -2.56 -12.17
CA LEU A 80 -10.53 -3.76 -12.65
C LEU A 80 -10.54 -3.89 -14.18
N THR A 81 -10.50 -2.79 -14.91
CA THR A 81 -10.71 -2.78 -16.38
C THR A 81 -9.46 -2.45 -17.19
N ASP A 82 -8.39 -1.92 -16.59
CA ASP A 82 -7.18 -1.47 -17.29
C ASP A 82 -5.98 -2.37 -16.94
N ALA A 83 -5.66 -3.30 -17.84
CA ALA A 83 -4.56 -4.23 -17.65
C ALA A 83 -3.17 -3.55 -17.67
N GLU A 84 -3.00 -2.49 -18.46
CA GLU A 84 -1.74 -1.75 -18.50
C GLU A 84 -1.51 -0.97 -17.22
N LEU A 85 -2.57 -0.39 -16.64
CA LEU A 85 -2.50 0.24 -15.34
C LEU A 85 -2.10 -0.79 -14.27
N ARG A 86 -2.71 -1.98 -14.26
CA ARG A 86 -2.34 -3.04 -13.30
C ARG A 86 -0.86 -3.41 -13.40
N LYS A 87 -0.32 -3.58 -14.60
CA LYS A 87 1.11 -3.87 -14.80
C LYS A 87 2.00 -2.79 -14.22
N LYS A 88 1.65 -1.54 -14.45
CA LYS A 88 2.40 -0.41 -13.92
C LYS A 88 2.39 -0.40 -12.38
N LEU A 89 1.21 -0.60 -11.79
CA LEU A 89 1.05 -0.65 -10.35
C LEU A 89 1.76 -1.86 -9.73
N ASP A 90 1.75 -3.01 -10.37
CA ASP A 90 2.48 -4.20 -9.94
C ASP A 90 3.98 -3.93 -9.85
N THR A 91 4.57 -3.34 -10.90
CA THR A 91 5.98 -2.98 -10.92
C THR A 91 6.34 -1.97 -9.81
N GLY A 92 5.54 -0.93 -9.67
CA GLY A 92 5.75 0.08 -8.65
C GLY A 92 5.59 -0.47 -7.23
N ALA A 93 4.63 -1.36 -7.02
CA ALA A 93 4.42 -2.03 -5.73
C ALA A 93 5.60 -2.95 -5.37
N GLU A 94 6.10 -3.74 -6.30
CA GLU A 94 7.28 -4.59 -6.08
C GLU A 94 8.51 -3.77 -5.69
N GLU A 95 8.78 -2.68 -6.39
CA GLU A 95 9.89 -1.78 -6.08
C GLU A 95 9.74 -1.17 -4.68
N THR A 96 8.53 -0.71 -4.35
CA THR A 96 8.22 -0.13 -3.03
C THR A 96 8.46 -1.12 -1.91
N VAL A 97 7.99 -2.35 -2.05
CA VAL A 97 8.18 -3.42 -1.05
C VAL A 97 9.67 -3.76 -0.89
N LYS A 98 10.43 -3.83 -1.99
CA LYS A 98 11.88 -4.08 -1.94
C LYS A 98 12.62 -2.96 -1.22
N GLU A 99 12.28 -1.71 -1.46
CA GLU A 99 12.89 -0.55 -0.80
C GLU A 99 12.59 -0.51 0.70
N ARG A 100 11.41 -0.99 1.11
CA ARG A 100 10.94 -1.01 2.51
C ARG A 100 11.18 -2.34 3.22
N ASN A 101 11.99 -3.23 2.63
CA ASN A 101 12.35 -4.49 3.26
C ASN A 101 13.27 -4.23 4.46
N TRP A 102 12.97 -4.88 5.59
CA TRP A 102 13.72 -4.73 6.84
C TRP A 102 15.21 -5.03 6.67
N LYS A 103 15.56 -6.05 5.92
CA LYS A 103 16.97 -6.40 5.62
C LYS A 103 17.73 -5.27 4.93
N ARG A 104 17.05 -4.40 4.22
CA ARG A 104 17.64 -3.24 3.56
C ARG A 104 17.70 -2.01 4.46
N ILE A 105 16.73 -1.86 5.34
CA ILE A 105 16.60 -0.70 6.24
C ILE A 105 17.48 -0.84 7.47
N GLU A 106 17.58 -2.04 8.04
CA GLU A 106 18.35 -2.33 9.24
C GLU A 106 19.80 -1.80 9.19
N PRO A 107 20.60 -2.05 8.13
CA PRO A 107 21.95 -1.52 8.06
C PRO A 107 22.01 0.02 8.10
N GLN A 108 21.04 0.69 7.49
CA GLN A 108 20.97 2.16 7.47
C GLN A 108 20.66 2.71 8.88
N ILE A 109 19.78 2.04 9.61
CA ILE A 109 19.47 2.39 10.99
C ILE A 109 20.70 2.19 11.88
N LEU A 110 21.38 1.06 11.74
CA LEU A 110 22.58 0.75 12.51
C LEU A 110 23.70 1.75 12.23
N GLU A 111 23.91 2.12 10.99
CA GLU A 111 24.89 3.15 10.61
C GLU A 111 24.55 4.49 11.28
N GLN A 112 23.29 4.90 11.25
CA GLN A 112 22.85 6.16 11.85
C GLN A 112 23.02 6.18 13.36
N TYR A 113 22.67 5.08 14.05
CA TYR A 113 22.74 5.01 15.51
C TYR A 113 24.14 4.70 16.06
N LEU A 114 24.93 3.94 15.33
CA LEU A 114 26.27 3.53 15.77
C LEU A 114 27.39 4.40 15.19
N GLY A 115 27.06 5.37 14.32
CA GLY A 115 28.05 6.27 13.71
C GLY A 115 29.02 5.58 12.77
N LYS A 116 28.59 4.49 12.16
CA LYS A 116 29.44 3.67 11.26
C LYS A 116 28.95 3.71 9.82
#